data_1fac5d81180c6ead5ffe29ae1282b300
#
_entry.id   1fac5d81180c6ead5ffe29ae1282b300
#
_cell.length_a   1.000
_cell.length_b   1.000
_cell.length_c   1.000
_cell.angle_alpha   90.00
_cell.angle_beta   90.00
_cell.angle_gamma   90.00
#
_symmetry.space_group_name_H-M   'P 1'
#
loop_
_entity.id
_entity.type
_entity.pdbx_description
1 polymer ?
#
loop_
_entity_poly.entity_id
_entity_poly.type
_entity_poly.pdbx_seq_one_letter_code
_entity_poly.pdbx_strand_id
1 'polypeptide(L)'
;MDTASHEMLNLLKTRRSVRAYKADPVPEELLDQVLEAGTYAPSAMGRQSPILIAVTSPKYREQISKLNAAVMGTDKDPYYGAPVIVLALADPAIGPWVEDASCALENMMLAAHAL
;
A
#
# COMPACT_ATOMS: atom_id res chain seq x y z
N MET A 1 -5.13 0.44 -30.10
CA MET A 1 -4.81 0.79 -28.69
C MET A 1 -3.44 1.46 -28.66
N ASP A 2 -3.32 2.58 -28.00
CA ASP A 2 -2.05 3.31 -27.91
C ASP A 2 -1.08 2.67 -26.91
N THR A 3 0.16 3.16 -26.88
CA THR A 3 1.23 2.65 -26.03
C THR A 3 0.85 2.76 -24.53
N ALA A 4 0.30 3.90 -24.10
CA ALA A 4 -0.07 4.11 -22.71
C ALA A 4 -1.14 3.12 -22.24
N SER A 5 -2.13 2.83 -23.10
CA SER A 5 -3.15 1.83 -22.79
C SER A 5 -2.56 0.43 -22.67
N HIS A 6 -1.61 0.07 -23.53
CA HIS A 6 -0.90 -1.21 -23.44
C HIS A 6 -0.08 -1.30 -22.15
N GLU A 7 0.62 -0.24 -21.78
CA GLU A 7 1.42 -0.19 -20.56
C GLU A 7 0.54 -0.39 -19.32
N MET A 8 -0.59 0.31 -19.24
CA MET A 8 -1.52 0.17 -18.12
C MET A 8 -2.04 -1.26 -18.00
N LEU A 9 -2.49 -1.85 -19.09
CA LEU A 9 -2.98 -3.24 -19.09
C LEU A 9 -1.87 -4.23 -18.70
N ASN A 10 -0.65 -3.96 -19.13
CA ASN A 10 0.50 -4.79 -18.78
C ASN A 10 0.82 -4.72 -17.28
N LEU A 11 0.77 -3.52 -16.68
CA LEU A 11 0.95 -3.36 -15.23
C LEU A 11 -0.06 -4.20 -14.44
N LEU A 12 -1.33 -4.14 -14.84
CA LEU A 12 -2.38 -4.91 -14.19
C LEU A 12 -2.12 -6.41 -14.24
N LYS A 13 -1.58 -6.91 -15.37
CA LYS A 13 -1.33 -8.34 -15.58
C LYS A 13 -0.03 -8.83 -14.95
N THR A 14 0.94 -7.97 -14.76
CA THR A 14 2.30 -8.36 -14.35
C THR A 14 2.61 -8.14 -12.88
N ARG A 15 1.76 -7.38 -12.15
CA ARG A 15 1.94 -7.23 -10.71
C ARG A 15 1.93 -8.61 -10.04
N ARG A 16 2.84 -8.78 -9.07
CA ARG A 16 2.94 -10.01 -8.28
C ARG A 16 3.07 -9.66 -6.80
N SER A 17 2.66 -10.59 -5.95
CA SER A 17 2.92 -10.50 -4.51
C SER A 17 4.41 -10.67 -4.25
N VAL A 18 5.05 -9.61 -3.82
CA VAL A 18 6.49 -9.59 -3.50
C VAL A 18 6.67 -9.90 -2.02
N ARG A 19 7.55 -10.85 -1.70
CA ARG A 19 7.82 -11.28 -0.32
C ARG A 19 9.32 -11.32 -0.01
N ALA A 20 10.10 -10.56 -0.76
CA ALA A 20 11.52 -10.32 -0.50
C ALA A 20 11.83 -8.89 -0.94
N TYR A 21 12.39 -8.12 -0.05
CA TYR A 21 12.63 -6.69 -0.27
C TYR A 21 14.10 -6.35 -0.06
N LYS A 22 14.57 -5.35 -0.78
CA LYS A 22 15.88 -4.76 -0.54
C LYS A 22 15.84 -3.99 0.76
N ALA A 23 16.99 -3.93 1.46
CA ALA A 23 17.11 -3.15 2.69
C ALA A 23 17.25 -1.64 2.43
N ASP A 24 17.45 -1.24 1.18
CA ASP A 24 17.64 0.15 0.80
C ASP A 24 16.44 1.02 1.18
N PRO A 25 16.66 2.24 1.70
CA PRO A 25 15.56 3.16 1.95
C PRO A 25 14.78 3.47 0.67
N VAL A 26 13.48 3.61 0.78
CA VAL A 26 12.65 4.05 -0.35
C VAL A 26 12.82 5.55 -0.52
N PRO A 27 13.19 6.05 -1.71
CA PRO A 27 13.26 7.49 -1.96
C PRO A 27 11.92 8.16 -1.66
N GLU A 28 11.95 9.29 -0.96
CA GLU A 28 10.74 10.00 -0.56
C GLU A 28 9.85 10.36 -1.75
N GLU A 29 10.46 10.76 -2.86
CA GLU A 29 9.75 11.11 -4.09
C GLU A 29 8.92 9.94 -4.65
N LEU A 30 9.47 8.73 -4.61
CA LEU A 30 8.76 7.54 -5.07
C LEU A 30 7.64 7.16 -4.08
N LEU A 31 7.92 7.26 -2.79
CA LEU A 31 6.92 6.98 -1.77
C LEU A 31 5.73 7.94 -1.86
N ASP A 32 6.00 9.22 -2.09
CA ASP A 32 4.96 10.23 -2.29
C ASP A 32 4.08 9.91 -3.50
N GLN A 33 4.67 9.45 -4.60
CA GLN A 33 3.91 9.03 -5.79
C GLN A 33 3.01 7.83 -5.49
N VAL A 34 3.48 6.87 -4.71
CA VAL A 34 2.68 5.71 -4.30
C VAL A 34 1.50 6.16 -3.45
N LEU A 35 1.74 7.00 -2.45
CA LEU A 35 0.67 7.51 -1.59
C LEU A 35 -0.34 8.35 -2.38
N GLU A 36 0.13 9.20 -3.26
CA GLU A 36 -0.73 9.99 -4.14
C GLU A 36 -1.65 9.11 -4.98
N ALA A 37 -1.12 8.05 -5.58
CA ALA A 37 -1.92 7.09 -6.34
C ALA A 37 -3.06 6.51 -5.51
N GLY A 38 -2.83 6.24 -4.24
CA GLY A 38 -3.86 5.77 -3.31
C GLY A 38 -5.00 6.77 -3.13
N THR A 39 -4.69 8.07 -3.15
CA THR A 39 -5.70 9.13 -2.98
C THR A 39 -6.61 9.28 -4.19
N TYR A 40 -6.22 8.75 -5.35
CA TYR A 40 -7.03 8.79 -6.58
C TYR A 40 -7.94 7.57 -6.75
N ALA A 41 -7.92 6.64 -5.81
CA ALA A 41 -8.81 5.48 -5.87
C ALA A 41 -10.28 5.91 -5.73
N PRO A 42 -11.21 5.18 -6.37
CA PRO A 42 -12.62 5.45 -6.17
C PRO A 42 -13.02 5.20 -4.71
N SER A 43 -13.95 5.98 -4.23
CA SER A 43 -14.56 5.79 -2.91
C SER A 43 -16.06 6.07 -2.99
N ALA A 44 -16.83 5.47 -2.09
CA ALA A 44 -18.26 5.64 -2.08
C ALA A 44 -18.65 7.11 -1.93
N MET A 45 -19.46 7.60 -2.84
CA MET A 45 -19.91 9.00 -2.91
C MET A 45 -18.77 10.03 -2.98
N GLY A 46 -17.59 9.61 -3.42
CA GLY A 46 -16.42 10.48 -3.53
C GLY A 46 -15.90 11.02 -2.19
N ARG A 47 -16.19 10.35 -1.09
CA ARG A 47 -15.86 10.84 0.27
C ARG A 47 -14.37 10.81 0.56
N GLN A 48 -13.58 9.96 -0.11
CA GLN A 48 -12.15 9.79 0.14
C GLN A 48 -11.82 9.56 1.62
N SER A 49 -12.63 8.72 2.27
CA SER A 49 -12.53 8.51 3.71
C SER A 49 -11.28 7.76 4.19
N PRO A 50 -10.64 6.87 3.41
CA PRO A 50 -9.43 6.21 3.88
C PRO A 50 -8.29 7.19 4.13
N ILE A 51 -7.52 6.93 5.20
CA ILE A 51 -6.31 7.66 5.54
C ILE A 51 -5.13 6.75 5.24
N LEU A 52 -4.14 7.28 4.52
CA LEU A 52 -2.95 6.53 4.13
C LEU A 52 -1.76 7.05 4.92
N ILE A 53 -1.04 6.15 5.57
CA ILE A 53 0.11 6.49 6.40
C ILE A 53 1.31 5.66 5.95
N ALA A 54 2.40 6.33 5.58
CA ALA A 54 3.67 5.67 5.33
C ALA A 54 4.51 5.67 6.61
N VAL A 55 4.86 4.49 7.08
CA VAL A 55 5.71 4.30 8.27
C VAL A 55 7.12 4.07 7.79
N THR A 56 7.97 5.08 7.95
CA THR A 56 9.38 5.08 7.52
C THR A 56 10.34 4.99 8.70
N SER A 57 9.91 5.32 9.91
CA SER A 57 10.71 5.22 11.12
C SER A 57 10.99 3.75 11.46
N PRO A 58 12.26 3.34 11.58
CA PRO A 58 12.58 1.95 11.96
C PRO A 58 11.94 1.53 13.27
N LYS A 59 11.85 2.44 14.25
CA LYS A 59 11.23 2.19 15.55
C LYS A 59 9.76 1.81 15.42
N TYR A 60 8.99 2.61 14.71
CA TYR A 60 7.55 2.35 14.53
C TYR A 60 7.29 1.18 13.58
N ARG A 61 8.11 1.06 12.55
CA ARG A 61 8.05 -0.10 11.65
C ARG A 61 8.18 -1.40 12.44
N GLU A 62 9.16 -1.47 13.35
CA GLU A 62 9.37 -2.67 14.17
C GLU A 62 8.22 -2.92 15.14
N GLN A 63 7.66 -1.89 15.75
CA GLN A 63 6.49 -2.03 16.63
C GLN A 63 5.27 -2.57 15.89
N ILE A 64 5.00 -2.06 14.70
CA ILE A 64 3.89 -2.53 13.87
C ILE A 64 4.11 -3.98 13.44
N SER A 65 5.33 -4.33 13.05
CA SER A 65 5.68 -5.70 12.70
C SER A 65 5.39 -6.67 13.85
N LYS A 66 5.81 -6.34 15.07
CA LYS A 66 5.58 -7.17 16.25
C LYS A 66 4.10 -7.31 16.59
N LEU A 67 3.34 -6.21 16.51
CA LEU A 67 1.91 -6.23 16.78
C LEU A 67 1.15 -7.10 15.77
N ASN A 68 1.48 -6.96 14.50
CA ASN A 68 0.84 -7.77 13.46
C ASN A 68 1.24 -9.24 13.56
N ALA A 69 2.51 -9.52 13.84
CA ALA A 69 2.98 -10.89 14.06
C ALA A 69 2.23 -11.56 15.22
N ALA A 70 2.00 -10.84 16.31
CA ALA A 70 1.23 -11.34 17.45
C ALA A 70 -0.19 -11.71 17.07
N VAL A 71 -0.86 -10.88 16.26
CA VAL A 71 -2.21 -11.17 15.75
C VAL A 71 -2.22 -12.42 14.86
N MET A 72 -1.17 -12.60 14.06
CA MET A 72 -1.02 -13.77 13.18
C MET A 72 -0.57 -15.04 13.91
N GLY A 73 -0.17 -14.94 15.17
CA GLY A 73 0.35 -16.08 15.94
C GLY A 73 1.74 -16.54 15.50
N THR A 74 2.59 -15.64 15.05
CA THR A 74 3.96 -15.90 14.62
C THR A 74 4.93 -14.92 15.25
N ASP A 75 6.21 -15.28 15.27
CA ASP A 75 7.32 -14.40 15.67
C ASP A 75 8.08 -13.83 14.46
N LYS A 76 7.69 -14.23 13.25
CA LYS A 76 8.31 -13.76 12.00
C LYS A 76 7.75 -12.40 11.60
N ASP A 77 8.59 -11.63 10.86
CA ASP A 77 8.15 -10.35 10.31
C ASP A 77 7.14 -10.57 9.19
N PRO A 78 5.87 -10.17 9.37
CA PRO A 78 4.85 -10.35 8.33
C PRO A 78 5.04 -9.44 7.12
N TYR A 79 5.98 -8.49 7.18
CA TYR A 79 6.30 -7.57 6.10
C TYR A 79 7.59 -7.93 5.35
N TYR A 80 8.15 -9.11 5.63
CA TYR A 80 9.28 -9.67 4.87
C TYR A 80 10.49 -8.74 4.79
N GLY A 81 10.76 -7.99 5.85
CA GLY A 81 11.90 -7.08 5.91
C GLY A 81 11.75 -5.78 5.10
N ALA A 82 10.56 -5.49 4.59
CA ALA A 82 10.34 -4.23 3.88
C ALA A 82 10.69 -3.03 4.75
N PRO A 83 11.43 -2.03 4.23
CA PRO A 83 11.86 -0.87 5.03
C PRO A 83 10.71 0.10 5.33
N VAL A 84 9.65 0.08 4.55
CA VAL A 84 8.49 0.95 4.71
C VAL A 84 7.23 0.10 4.79
N ILE A 85 6.33 0.45 5.70
CA ILE A 85 4.99 -0.12 5.79
C ILE A 85 3.99 0.99 5.48
N VAL A 86 3.07 0.73 4.57
CA VAL A 86 1.96 1.66 4.30
C VAL A 86 0.69 1.11 4.95
N LEU A 87 0.04 1.95 5.74
CA LEU A 87 -1.22 1.64 6.41
C LEU A 87 -2.36 2.35 5.71
N ALA A 88 -3.43 1.64 5.43
CA ALA A 88 -4.69 2.23 4.99
C ALA A 88 -5.70 2.08 6.11
N LEU A 89 -6.12 3.19 6.69
CA LEU A 89 -7.09 3.24 7.78
C LEU A 89 -8.43 3.70 7.24
N ALA A 90 -9.50 3.05 7.67
CA ALA A 90 -10.85 3.44 7.27
C ALA A 90 -11.79 3.39 8.46
N ASP A 91 -12.72 4.35 8.51
CA ASP A 91 -13.71 4.43 9.59
C ASP A 91 -14.88 3.47 9.27
N PRO A 92 -15.13 2.47 10.13
CA PRO A 92 -16.25 1.53 9.93
C PRO A 92 -17.62 2.20 9.89
N ALA A 93 -17.74 3.43 10.40
CA ALA A 93 -19.00 4.17 10.38
C ALA A 93 -19.26 4.89 9.05
N ILE A 94 -18.27 4.89 8.12
CA ILE A 94 -18.37 5.63 6.86
C ILE A 94 -18.45 4.66 5.68
N GLY A 95 -19.70 4.40 5.23
CA GLY A 95 -19.97 3.66 3.99
C GLY A 95 -19.28 2.29 3.86
N PRO A 96 -18.94 1.87 2.65
CA PRO A 96 -18.22 0.61 2.39
C PRO A 96 -16.72 0.79 2.66
N TRP A 97 -16.36 0.91 3.92
CA TRP A 97 -15.00 1.23 4.36
C TRP A 97 -13.94 0.20 3.93
N VAL A 98 -14.28 -1.08 3.92
CA VAL A 98 -13.36 -2.14 3.49
C VAL A 98 -13.04 -1.99 2.01
N GLU A 99 -14.07 -1.81 1.19
CA GLU A 99 -13.95 -1.67 -0.26
C GLU A 99 -13.17 -0.40 -0.61
N ASP A 100 -13.45 0.71 0.04
CA ASP A 100 -12.76 1.98 -0.19
C ASP A 100 -11.27 1.86 0.14
N ALA A 101 -10.93 1.30 1.29
CA ALA A 101 -9.54 1.06 1.68
C ALA A 101 -8.83 0.08 0.74
N SER A 102 -9.54 -0.96 0.30
CA SER A 102 -8.98 -1.97 -0.62
C SER A 102 -8.67 -1.38 -1.99
N CYS A 103 -9.53 -0.51 -2.51
CA CYS A 103 -9.27 0.21 -3.76
C CYS A 103 -8.02 1.11 -3.64
N ALA A 104 -7.87 1.82 -2.53
CA ALA A 104 -6.69 2.64 -2.30
C ALA A 104 -5.41 1.79 -2.24
N LEU A 105 -5.45 0.65 -1.56
CA LEU A 105 -4.32 -0.28 -1.51
C LEU A 105 -3.95 -0.81 -2.89
N GLU A 106 -4.92 -1.18 -3.72
CA GLU A 106 -4.63 -1.67 -5.07
C GLU A 106 -3.98 -0.60 -5.94
N ASN A 107 -4.45 0.65 -5.90
CA ASN A 107 -3.80 1.74 -6.60
C ASN A 107 -2.35 1.91 -6.17
N MET A 108 -2.07 1.82 -4.87
CA MET A 108 -0.71 1.93 -4.37
C MET A 108 0.16 0.75 -4.79
N MET A 109 -0.38 -0.47 -4.80
CA MET A 109 0.36 -1.65 -5.27
C MET A 109 0.73 -1.53 -6.74
N LEU A 110 -0.18 -1.04 -7.58
CA LEU A 110 0.10 -0.82 -9.00
C LEU A 110 1.13 0.28 -9.22
N ALA A 111 1.03 1.38 -8.47
CA ALA A 111 2.01 2.46 -8.54
C ALA A 111 3.40 1.98 -8.12
N ALA A 112 3.50 1.23 -7.03
CA ALA A 112 4.77 0.66 -6.58
C ALA A 112 5.36 -0.30 -7.62
N HIS A 113 4.53 -1.06 -8.32
CA HIS A 113 4.98 -1.95 -9.40
C HIS A 113 5.49 -1.16 -10.60
N ALA A 114 4.89 0.00 -10.90
CA ALA A 114 5.28 0.85 -12.02
C ALA A 114 6.61 1.58 -11.78
N LEU A 115 6.96 1.86 -10.54
CA LEU A 115 8.15 2.63 -10.15
C LEU A 115 9.32 1.70 -9.79
#